data_f808044bef883331558fc310686ad3f0
#
_entry.id   f808044bef883331558fc310686ad3f0
#
_cell.length_a   1.000
_cell.length_b   1.000
_cell.length_c   1.000
_cell.angle_alpha   90.00
_cell.angle_beta   90.00
_cell.angle_gamma   90.00
#
_symmetry.space_group_name_H-M   'P 1'
#
loop_
_entity.id
_entity.type
_entity.pdbx_description
1 polymer ?
#
loop_
_entity_poly.entity_id
_entity_poly.type
_entity_poly.pdbx_seq_one_letter_code
_entity_poly.pdbx_strand_id
1 'polypeptide(L)'
;MTLLTIKDLTIAYGDAVVVEEVNMTVEEGEVVCLLGANGAGKTTTMSVLAGTLRARSGTVLYSGKDLLRMKLHERVAAGVVLCPEGRKLFPTLSVEENLFLGSFHRKARRSRQQKLKDVFDLFPVLAERRYQYAGNMSGGEQQMLALGRALMANPRLLLLDEPSLGLAPRLVQQVFELIRRISASRISILLVEQNSRAALSVASRGYVLAAGRIVLADTAAGLSDTHRLQRAFFGEVRRDEAELHRA
;
A
#
# COMPACT_ATOMS: atom_id res chain seq x y z
N MET A 1 -12.21 2.99 14.63
CA MET A 1 -11.04 3.00 15.56
C MET A 1 -9.78 3.15 14.74
N THR A 2 -8.88 4.07 15.16
CA THR A 2 -7.63 4.31 14.41
C THR A 2 -6.71 3.10 14.51
N LEU A 3 -6.41 2.49 13.37
CA LEU A 3 -5.54 1.31 13.27
C LEU A 3 -4.07 1.70 13.16
N LEU A 4 -3.77 2.70 12.31
CA LEU A 4 -2.42 3.23 12.08
C LEU A 4 -2.41 4.73 12.34
N THR A 5 -1.43 5.19 13.12
CA THR A 5 -1.16 6.63 13.32
C THR A 5 0.31 6.89 13.05
N ILE A 6 0.59 7.82 12.16
CA ILE A 6 1.93 8.30 11.83
C ILE A 6 2.00 9.75 12.27
N LYS A 7 3.03 10.11 13.08
CA LYS A 7 3.27 11.47 13.57
C LYS A 7 4.70 11.88 13.33
N ASP A 8 4.88 13.00 12.65
CA ASP A 8 6.15 13.69 12.40
C ASP A 8 7.24 12.76 11.82
N LEU A 9 6.79 11.82 10.96
CA LEU A 9 7.68 10.80 10.41
C LEU A 9 8.66 11.42 9.44
N THR A 10 9.96 11.29 9.76
CA THR A 10 11.06 11.73 8.91
C THR A 10 11.92 10.53 8.53
N ILE A 11 12.25 10.41 7.23
CA ILE A 11 13.01 9.31 6.66
C ILE A 11 14.16 9.89 5.84
N ALA A 12 15.35 9.33 6.01
CA ALA A 12 16.54 9.76 5.30
C ALA A 12 17.40 8.57 4.86
N TYR A 13 18.13 8.73 3.78
CA TYR A 13 19.21 7.86 3.32
C TYR A 13 20.55 8.60 3.57
N GLY A 14 21.27 8.20 4.62
CA GLY A 14 22.39 9.00 5.11
C GLY A 14 21.91 10.37 5.55
N ASP A 15 22.49 11.43 4.98
CA ASP A 15 22.10 12.82 5.28
C ASP A 15 20.93 13.34 4.44
N ALA A 16 20.60 12.66 3.34
CA ALA A 16 19.54 13.07 2.44
C ALA A 16 18.15 12.73 3.01
N VAL A 17 17.41 13.75 3.43
CA VAL A 17 16.00 13.61 3.87
C VAL A 17 15.12 13.42 2.65
N VAL A 18 14.35 12.32 2.62
CA VAL A 18 13.44 11.97 1.53
C VAL A 18 11.97 12.16 1.93
N VAL A 19 11.66 11.96 3.21
CA VAL A 19 10.32 12.18 3.77
C VAL A 19 10.50 13.01 5.04
N GLU A 20 9.68 14.04 5.19
CA GLU A 20 9.86 15.03 6.25
C GLU A 20 8.52 15.35 6.93
N GLU A 21 8.46 15.09 8.24
CA GLU A 21 7.33 15.43 9.12
C GLU A 21 5.96 14.96 8.63
N VAL A 22 5.91 13.74 8.05
CA VAL A 22 4.68 13.18 7.53
C VAL A 22 3.75 12.76 8.65
N ASN A 23 2.50 13.22 8.56
CA ASN A 23 1.41 12.93 9.49
C ASN A 23 0.26 12.27 8.73
N MET A 24 -0.13 11.04 9.09
CA MET A 24 -1.22 10.29 8.47
C MET A 24 -1.90 9.37 9.47
N THR A 25 -3.16 9.01 9.19
CA THR A 25 -3.89 7.99 9.94
C THR A 25 -4.58 7.01 8.98
N VAL A 26 -4.86 5.79 9.45
CA VAL A 26 -5.73 4.83 8.78
C VAL A 26 -6.65 4.23 9.83
N GLU A 27 -7.97 4.29 9.59
CA GLU A 27 -8.97 3.67 10.45
C GLU A 27 -9.14 2.17 10.13
N GLU A 28 -9.73 1.41 11.07
CA GLU A 28 -10.04 -0.01 10.81
C GLU A 28 -11.03 -0.16 9.66
N GLY A 29 -10.70 -1.04 8.71
CA GLY A 29 -11.52 -1.32 7.52
C GLY A 29 -11.52 -0.19 6.47
N GLU A 30 -10.70 0.84 6.64
CA GLU A 30 -10.60 1.97 5.74
C GLU A 30 -9.62 1.73 4.60
N VAL A 31 -9.92 2.28 3.42
CA VAL A 31 -8.98 2.42 2.31
C VAL A 31 -8.52 3.87 2.24
N VAL A 32 -7.24 4.10 2.52
CA VAL A 32 -6.59 5.40 2.42
C VAL A 32 -5.58 5.37 1.29
N CYS A 33 -5.54 6.40 0.46
CA CYS A 33 -4.50 6.51 -0.57
C CYS A 33 -3.44 7.57 -0.20
N LEU A 34 -2.18 7.27 -0.55
CA LEU A 34 -1.06 8.20 -0.55
C LEU A 34 -0.66 8.44 -2.01
N LEU A 35 -1.03 9.60 -2.52
CA LEU A 35 -0.80 10.03 -3.89
C LEU A 35 0.50 10.86 -3.98
N GLY A 36 1.15 10.83 -5.11
CA GLY A 36 2.35 11.65 -5.34
C GLY A 36 3.07 11.26 -6.61
N ALA A 37 3.89 12.16 -7.14
CA ALA A 37 4.75 11.89 -8.28
C ALA A 37 5.83 10.84 -7.94
N ASN A 38 6.53 10.34 -8.96
CA ASN A 38 7.70 9.49 -8.75
C ASN A 38 8.79 10.27 -7.98
N GLY A 39 9.42 9.60 -7.03
CA GLY A 39 10.42 10.23 -6.16
C GLY A 39 9.87 11.07 -5.00
N ALA A 40 8.54 11.19 -4.84
CA ALA A 40 7.95 11.95 -3.73
C ALA A 40 8.17 11.35 -2.34
N GLY A 41 8.61 10.08 -2.23
CA GLY A 41 8.85 9.41 -0.95
C GLY A 41 7.81 8.33 -0.59
N LYS A 42 6.88 8.00 -1.50
CA LYS A 42 5.80 7.03 -1.28
C LYS A 42 6.31 5.63 -0.89
N THR A 43 7.09 4.99 -1.76
CA THR A 43 7.71 3.67 -1.52
C THR A 43 8.63 3.68 -0.30
N THR A 44 9.32 4.79 -0.07
CA THR A 44 10.15 5.00 1.12
C THR A 44 9.32 4.94 2.39
N THR A 45 8.16 5.60 2.42
CA THR A 45 7.20 5.53 3.52
C THR A 45 6.70 4.09 3.73
N MET A 46 6.30 3.39 2.65
CA MET A 46 5.88 1.99 2.72
C MET A 46 6.97 1.08 3.28
N SER A 47 8.24 1.32 2.91
CA SER A 47 9.39 0.55 3.39
C SER A 47 9.60 0.71 4.90
N VAL A 48 9.40 1.91 5.44
CA VAL A 48 9.45 2.13 6.90
C VAL A 48 8.28 1.41 7.59
N LEU A 49 7.06 1.48 7.08
CA LEU A 49 5.91 0.79 7.66
C LEU A 49 6.06 -0.73 7.62
N ALA A 50 6.61 -1.28 6.55
CA ALA A 50 6.90 -2.71 6.42
C ALA A 50 8.08 -3.15 7.31
N GLY A 51 9.00 -2.25 7.67
CA GLY A 51 10.17 -2.55 8.50
C GLY A 51 11.41 -2.95 7.72
N THR A 52 11.47 -2.67 6.42
CA THR A 52 12.65 -2.84 5.56
C THR A 52 13.59 -1.63 5.61
N LEU A 53 13.09 -0.48 6.05
CA LEU A 53 13.85 0.75 6.25
C LEU A 53 13.58 1.31 7.66
N ARG A 54 14.56 1.99 8.25
CA ARG A 54 14.42 2.68 9.54
C ARG A 54 14.00 4.12 9.33
N ALA A 55 13.10 4.61 10.18
CA ALA A 55 12.82 6.05 10.28
C ALA A 55 14.01 6.77 10.94
N ARG A 56 14.25 8.04 10.57
CA ARG A 56 15.18 8.94 11.23
C ARG A 56 14.58 9.49 12.52
N SER A 57 13.30 9.89 12.48
CA SER A 57 12.54 10.39 13.62
C SER A 57 11.04 10.20 13.41
N GLY A 58 10.25 10.56 14.40
CA GLY A 58 8.79 10.45 14.40
C GLY A 58 8.28 9.21 15.13
N THR A 59 6.98 9.03 15.10
CA THR A 59 6.28 7.93 15.79
C THR A 59 5.31 7.26 14.83
N VAL A 60 5.27 5.93 14.86
CA VAL A 60 4.29 5.14 14.12
C VAL A 60 3.63 4.16 15.08
N LEU A 61 2.34 4.38 15.36
CA LEU A 61 1.54 3.52 16.21
C LEU A 61 0.62 2.63 15.35
N TYR A 62 0.67 1.34 15.59
CA TYR A 62 -0.23 0.35 14.99
C TYR A 62 -1.02 -0.35 16.09
N SER A 63 -2.34 -0.21 16.11
CA SER A 63 -3.21 -0.69 17.21
C SER A 63 -2.66 -0.26 18.58
N GLY A 64 -2.20 1.00 18.72
CA GLY A 64 -1.64 1.57 19.94
C GLY A 64 -0.22 1.12 20.30
N LYS A 65 0.42 0.27 19.51
CA LYS A 65 1.79 -0.22 19.72
C LYS A 65 2.77 0.47 18.79
N ASP A 66 3.96 0.79 19.28
CA ASP A 66 5.03 1.40 18.49
C ASP A 66 5.53 0.42 17.42
N LEU A 67 5.16 0.70 16.16
CA LEU A 67 5.53 -0.12 15.00
C LEU A 67 7.03 -0.04 14.70
N LEU A 68 7.67 1.10 14.98
CA LEU A 68 9.08 1.30 14.65
C LEU A 68 10.00 0.40 15.49
N ARG A 69 9.56 -0.02 16.68
CA ARG A 69 10.29 -0.95 17.55
C ARG A 69 10.11 -2.41 17.17
N MET A 70 9.11 -2.73 16.32
CA MET A 70 8.86 -4.11 15.88
C MET A 70 9.81 -4.50 14.76
N LYS A 71 10.34 -5.73 14.82
CA LYS A 71 11.08 -6.34 13.71
C LYS A 71 10.12 -6.65 12.56
N LEU A 72 10.63 -6.76 11.32
CA LEU A 72 9.82 -7.04 10.13
C LEU A 72 8.86 -8.23 10.32
N HIS A 73 9.38 -9.37 10.78
CA HIS A 73 8.56 -10.56 10.98
C HIS A 73 7.49 -10.40 12.08
N GLU A 74 7.72 -9.54 13.07
CA GLU A 74 6.74 -9.20 14.12
C GLU A 74 5.61 -8.33 13.55
N ARG A 75 5.93 -7.42 12.61
CA ARG A 75 4.93 -6.61 11.89
C ARG A 75 4.01 -7.47 11.06
N VAL A 76 4.58 -8.42 10.29
CA VAL A 76 3.80 -9.41 9.52
C VAL A 76 2.93 -10.24 10.47
N ALA A 77 3.49 -10.69 11.60
CA ALA A 77 2.76 -11.43 12.63
C ALA A 77 1.62 -10.65 13.28
N ALA A 78 1.77 -9.33 13.37
CA ALA A 78 0.74 -8.41 13.87
C ALA A 78 -0.31 -8.07 12.80
N GLY A 79 -0.08 -8.44 11.52
CA GLY A 79 -0.99 -8.24 10.41
C GLY A 79 -0.69 -7.03 9.54
N VAL A 80 0.50 -6.44 9.62
CA VAL A 80 0.99 -5.41 8.68
C VAL A 80 1.73 -6.11 7.55
N VAL A 81 1.17 -6.10 6.35
CA VAL A 81 1.68 -6.86 5.20
C VAL A 81 1.86 -5.94 4.00
N LEU A 82 3.04 -5.96 3.40
CA LEU A 82 3.37 -5.22 2.19
C LEU A 82 3.22 -6.10 0.95
N CYS A 83 2.47 -5.61 -0.04
CA CYS A 83 2.57 -6.02 -1.43
C CYS A 83 3.44 -4.97 -2.15
N PRO A 84 4.72 -5.27 -2.40
CA PRO A 84 5.67 -4.28 -2.92
C PRO A 84 5.47 -4.03 -4.41
N GLU A 85 5.97 -2.91 -4.88
CA GLU A 85 6.13 -2.61 -6.29
C GLU A 85 6.92 -3.72 -7.02
N GLY A 86 6.58 -3.94 -8.30
CA GLY A 86 7.27 -4.92 -9.15
C GLY A 86 6.96 -6.38 -8.80
N ARG A 87 5.84 -6.64 -8.10
CA ARG A 87 5.29 -7.98 -7.82
C ARG A 87 6.17 -8.88 -6.95
N LYS A 88 7.50 -8.86 -7.15
CA LYS A 88 8.52 -9.64 -6.41
C LYS A 88 8.12 -11.11 -6.23
N LEU A 89 7.66 -11.73 -7.31
CA LEU A 89 7.34 -13.16 -7.35
C LEU A 89 8.61 -14.02 -7.50
N PHE A 90 8.46 -15.30 -7.19
CA PHE A 90 9.46 -16.33 -7.47
C PHE A 90 9.08 -17.02 -8.78
N PRO A 91 9.71 -16.65 -9.92
CA PRO A 91 9.27 -17.05 -11.25
C PRO A 91 9.37 -18.56 -11.50
N THR A 92 10.29 -19.25 -10.81
CA THR A 92 10.53 -20.69 -10.90
C THR A 92 9.64 -21.52 -9.97
N LEU A 93 8.84 -20.87 -9.12
CA LEU A 93 7.85 -21.52 -8.30
C LEU A 93 6.47 -21.44 -8.95
N SER A 94 5.63 -22.42 -8.70
CA SER A 94 4.22 -22.44 -9.13
C SER A 94 3.41 -21.32 -8.44
N VAL A 95 2.21 -21.08 -8.95
CA VAL A 95 1.23 -20.18 -8.33
C VAL A 95 0.99 -20.57 -6.88
N GLU A 96 0.69 -21.84 -6.60
CA GLU A 96 0.42 -22.33 -5.25
C GLU A 96 1.63 -22.18 -4.32
N GLU A 97 2.83 -22.49 -4.78
CA GLU A 97 4.04 -22.34 -4.00
C GLU A 97 4.31 -20.88 -3.66
N ASN A 98 4.12 -19.95 -4.63
CA ASN A 98 4.19 -18.52 -4.37
C ASN A 98 3.17 -18.09 -3.31
N LEU A 99 1.93 -18.56 -3.38
CA LEU A 99 0.90 -18.27 -2.38
C LEU A 99 1.31 -18.79 -1.01
N PHE A 100 1.84 -20.02 -0.93
CA PHE A 100 2.26 -20.61 0.34
C PHE A 100 3.37 -19.83 1.04
N LEU A 101 4.26 -19.17 0.30
CA LEU A 101 5.26 -18.28 0.89
C LEU A 101 4.63 -17.11 1.67
N GLY A 102 3.44 -16.62 1.26
CA GLY A 102 2.71 -15.60 2.01
C GLY A 102 2.26 -16.06 3.40
N SER A 103 2.05 -17.37 3.59
CA SER A 103 1.64 -17.96 4.87
C SER A 103 2.81 -18.48 5.72
N PHE A 104 4.00 -17.93 5.57
CA PHE A 104 5.19 -18.39 6.30
C PHE A 104 5.08 -18.24 7.82
N HIS A 105 4.37 -17.22 8.29
CA HIS A 105 4.17 -16.93 9.69
C HIS A 105 3.31 -18.02 10.39
N ARG A 106 3.65 -18.38 11.64
CA ARG A 106 3.02 -19.50 12.39
C ARG A 106 1.48 -19.45 12.45
N LYS A 107 0.90 -18.26 12.68
CA LYS A 107 -0.57 -18.10 12.72
C LYS A 107 -1.19 -18.30 11.35
N ALA A 108 -0.61 -17.70 10.28
CA ALA A 108 -1.08 -17.85 8.92
C ALA A 108 -0.96 -19.30 8.43
N ARG A 109 0.10 -20.01 8.82
CA ARG A 109 0.30 -21.42 8.47
C ARG A 109 -0.80 -22.33 8.99
N ARG A 110 -1.39 -22.03 10.16
CA ARG A 110 -2.49 -22.82 10.73
C ARG A 110 -3.78 -22.76 9.91
N SER A 111 -4.06 -21.63 9.27
CA SER A 111 -5.24 -21.40 8.45
C SER A 111 -4.95 -21.44 6.94
N ARG A 112 -3.75 -21.91 6.55
CA ARG A 112 -3.24 -21.81 5.17
C ARG A 112 -4.19 -22.40 4.13
N GLN A 113 -4.75 -23.58 4.38
CA GLN A 113 -5.64 -24.22 3.42
C GLN A 113 -6.95 -23.45 3.23
N GLN A 114 -7.53 -22.94 4.31
CA GLN A 114 -8.73 -22.11 4.21
C GLN A 114 -8.43 -20.82 3.47
N LYS A 115 -7.29 -20.16 3.80
CA LYS A 115 -6.87 -18.92 3.11
C LYS A 115 -6.56 -19.14 1.64
N LEU A 116 -5.98 -20.28 1.27
CA LEU A 116 -5.77 -20.64 -0.12
C LEU A 116 -7.10 -20.72 -0.88
N LYS A 117 -8.11 -21.32 -0.27
CA LYS A 117 -9.46 -21.38 -0.83
C LYS A 117 -10.05 -19.98 -0.99
N ASP A 118 -9.99 -19.14 0.06
CA ASP A 118 -10.46 -17.75 0.02
C ASP A 118 -9.78 -16.95 -1.10
N VAL A 119 -8.45 -17.15 -1.28
CA VAL A 119 -7.67 -16.51 -2.35
C VAL A 119 -8.10 -17.02 -3.73
N PHE A 120 -8.34 -18.30 -3.91
CA PHE A 120 -8.81 -18.86 -5.17
C PHE A 120 -10.23 -18.41 -5.50
N ASP A 121 -11.11 -18.27 -4.51
CA ASP A 121 -12.46 -17.71 -4.69
C ASP A 121 -12.41 -16.23 -5.12
N LEU A 122 -11.40 -15.48 -4.61
CA LEU A 122 -11.20 -14.09 -4.99
C LEU A 122 -10.53 -13.93 -6.36
N PHE A 123 -9.63 -14.86 -6.71
CA PHE A 123 -8.82 -14.87 -7.92
C PHE A 123 -8.97 -16.21 -8.67
N PRO A 124 -10.10 -16.49 -9.38
CA PRO A 124 -10.33 -17.77 -10.03
C PRO A 124 -9.21 -18.20 -11.00
N VAL A 125 -8.61 -17.24 -11.71
CA VAL A 125 -7.49 -17.48 -12.62
C VAL A 125 -6.27 -18.12 -11.91
N LEU A 126 -6.06 -17.82 -10.62
CA LEU A 126 -4.99 -18.45 -9.85
C LEU A 126 -5.29 -19.89 -9.51
N ALA A 127 -6.58 -20.23 -9.31
CA ALA A 127 -7.01 -21.60 -9.11
C ALA A 127 -6.83 -22.44 -10.38
N GLU A 128 -7.24 -21.89 -11.54
CA GLU A 128 -7.08 -22.54 -12.85
C GLU A 128 -5.61 -22.81 -13.19
N ARG A 129 -4.72 -21.89 -12.80
CA ARG A 129 -3.28 -21.93 -13.08
C ARG A 129 -2.43 -22.38 -11.90
N ARG A 130 -3.03 -23.06 -10.92
CA ARG A 130 -2.46 -23.43 -9.63
C ARG A 130 -1.04 -24.00 -9.72
N TYR A 131 -0.81 -24.86 -10.70
CA TYR A 131 0.47 -25.58 -10.90
C TYR A 131 1.38 -24.93 -11.95
N GLN A 132 0.94 -23.83 -12.59
CA GLN A 132 1.75 -23.10 -13.55
C GLN A 132 2.85 -22.30 -12.85
N TYR A 133 4.04 -22.25 -13.44
CA TYR A 133 5.12 -21.39 -12.95
C TYR A 133 4.75 -19.92 -13.08
N ALA A 134 5.02 -19.14 -12.03
CA ALA A 134 4.70 -17.71 -11.99
C ALA A 134 5.37 -16.91 -13.09
N GLY A 135 6.57 -17.33 -13.55
CA GLY A 135 7.27 -16.69 -14.67
C GLY A 135 6.54 -16.78 -16.00
N ASN A 136 5.65 -17.75 -16.19
CA ASN A 136 4.90 -17.98 -17.42
C ASN A 136 3.52 -17.29 -17.41
N MET A 137 3.20 -16.51 -16.39
CA MET A 137 1.94 -15.79 -16.26
C MET A 137 2.03 -14.41 -16.93
N SER A 138 0.91 -13.89 -17.41
CA SER A 138 0.81 -12.51 -17.87
C SER A 138 1.06 -11.52 -16.73
N GLY A 139 1.41 -10.25 -17.06
CA GLY A 139 1.69 -9.23 -16.05
C GLY A 139 0.51 -8.97 -15.11
N GLY A 140 -0.73 -9.05 -15.57
CA GLY A 140 -1.93 -8.92 -14.74
C GLY A 140 -2.14 -10.10 -13.81
N GLU A 141 -1.93 -11.33 -14.30
CA GLU A 141 -2.02 -12.54 -13.49
C GLU A 141 -0.92 -12.58 -12.41
N GLN A 142 0.28 -12.13 -12.76
CA GLN A 142 1.37 -11.98 -11.78
C GLN A 142 1.02 -10.95 -10.70
N GLN A 143 0.32 -9.86 -11.05
CA GLN A 143 -0.14 -8.87 -10.08
C GLN A 143 -1.20 -9.47 -9.14
N MET A 144 -2.15 -10.24 -9.70
CA MET A 144 -3.14 -10.98 -8.89
C MET A 144 -2.46 -11.99 -7.95
N LEU A 145 -1.41 -12.67 -8.42
CA LEU A 145 -0.63 -13.60 -7.61
C LEU A 145 0.12 -12.88 -6.48
N ALA A 146 0.69 -11.70 -6.73
CA ALA A 146 1.35 -10.89 -5.70
C ALA A 146 0.36 -10.43 -4.61
N LEU A 147 -0.84 -9.97 -5.00
CA LEU A 147 -1.93 -9.63 -4.08
C LEU A 147 -2.40 -10.86 -3.30
N GLY A 148 -2.63 -11.98 -3.99
CA GLY A 148 -3.02 -13.25 -3.36
C GLY A 148 -1.99 -13.70 -2.33
N ARG A 149 -0.69 -13.64 -2.65
CA ARG A 149 0.38 -13.96 -1.72
C ARG A 149 0.37 -13.07 -0.47
N ALA A 150 0.12 -11.77 -0.63
CA ALA A 150 -0.02 -10.86 0.51
C ALA A 150 -1.22 -11.22 1.39
N LEU A 151 -2.35 -11.59 0.80
CA LEU A 151 -3.57 -12.02 1.52
C LEU A 151 -3.37 -13.33 2.29
N MET A 152 -2.50 -14.22 1.82
CA MET A 152 -2.16 -15.47 2.54
C MET A 152 -1.54 -15.22 3.91
N ALA A 153 -0.96 -14.05 4.16
CA ALA A 153 -0.46 -13.63 5.48
C ALA A 153 -1.57 -13.24 6.47
N ASN A 154 -2.84 -13.22 6.03
CA ASN A 154 -4.01 -12.78 6.82
C ASN A 154 -3.85 -11.36 7.37
N PRO A 155 -3.68 -10.33 6.51
CA PRO A 155 -3.43 -8.96 6.94
C PRO A 155 -4.63 -8.32 7.65
N ARG A 156 -4.36 -7.44 8.63
CA ARG A 156 -5.30 -6.43 9.13
C ARG A 156 -5.06 -5.07 8.46
N LEU A 157 -3.79 -4.79 8.12
CA LEU A 157 -3.37 -3.64 7.32
C LEU A 157 -2.57 -4.14 6.12
N LEU A 158 -3.13 -3.96 4.95
CA LEU A 158 -2.48 -4.27 3.68
C LEU A 158 -1.88 -2.99 3.10
N LEU A 159 -0.56 -2.99 2.93
CA LEU A 159 0.20 -1.93 2.28
C LEU A 159 0.35 -2.30 0.81
N LEU A 160 -0.17 -1.48 -0.10
CA LEU A 160 -0.10 -1.69 -1.55
C LEU A 160 0.77 -0.61 -2.18
N ASP A 161 1.89 -1.01 -2.76
CA ASP A 161 2.86 -0.09 -3.37
C ASP A 161 2.75 -0.17 -4.90
N GLU A 162 2.12 0.83 -5.49
CA GLU A 162 1.88 1.01 -6.94
C GLU A 162 1.35 -0.26 -7.65
N PRO A 163 0.22 -0.83 -7.18
CA PRO A 163 -0.27 -2.11 -7.69
C PRO A 163 -0.70 -2.04 -9.16
N SER A 164 -0.91 -0.86 -9.73
CA SER A 164 -1.29 -0.68 -11.13
C SER A 164 -0.13 -0.40 -12.09
N LEU A 165 1.09 -0.24 -11.56
CA LEU A 165 2.25 0.16 -12.37
C LEU A 165 2.55 -0.85 -13.50
N GLY A 166 2.69 -0.33 -14.72
CA GLY A 166 3.03 -1.13 -15.90
C GLY A 166 1.93 -2.08 -16.38
N LEU A 167 0.69 -1.88 -15.94
CA LEU A 167 -0.46 -2.65 -16.41
C LEU A 167 -1.22 -1.92 -17.52
N ALA A 168 -1.77 -2.69 -18.46
CA ALA A 168 -2.71 -2.17 -19.45
C ALA A 168 -3.99 -1.63 -18.76
N PRO A 169 -4.69 -0.62 -19.33
CA PRO A 169 -5.83 0.05 -18.71
C PRO A 169 -6.94 -0.89 -18.21
N ARG A 170 -7.23 -1.95 -18.98
CA ARG A 170 -8.23 -2.97 -18.58
C ARG A 170 -7.81 -3.74 -17.32
N LEU A 171 -6.51 -4.05 -17.20
CA LEU A 171 -5.98 -4.76 -16.04
C LEU A 171 -5.93 -3.86 -14.80
N VAL A 172 -5.67 -2.55 -14.98
CA VAL A 172 -5.77 -1.56 -13.90
C VAL A 172 -7.18 -1.60 -13.29
N GLN A 173 -8.23 -1.54 -14.11
CA GLN A 173 -9.61 -1.62 -13.64
C GLN A 173 -9.87 -2.90 -12.84
N GLN A 174 -9.39 -4.06 -13.34
CA GLN A 174 -9.54 -5.34 -12.64
C GLN A 174 -8.83 -5.34 -11.28
N VAL A 175 -7.61 -4.81 -11.19
CA VAL A 175 -6.86 -4.72 -9.94
C VAL A 175 -7.59 -3.84 -8.92
N PHE A 176 -8.13 -2.70 -9.32
CA PHE A 176 -8.87 -1.81 -8.43
C PHE A 176 -10.22 -2.41 -8.00
N GLU A 177 -10.89 -3.17 -8.86
CA GLU A 177 -12.09 -3.92 -8.47
C GLU A 177 -11.75 -5.00 -7.43
N LEU A 178 -10.63 -5.69 -7.57
CA LEU A 178 -10.14 -6.64 -6.57
C LEU A 178 -9.80 -5.94 -5.25
N ILE A 179 -9.15 -4.77 -5.27
CA ILE A 179 -8.88 -3.98 -4.06
C ILE A 179 -10.20 -3.62 -3.35
N ARG A 180 -11.24 -3.24 -4.09
CA ARG A 180 -12.57 -2.97 -3.53
C ARG A 180 -13.18 -4.22 -2.88
N ARG A 181 -13.06 -5.39 -3.51
CA ARG A 181 -13.52 -6.67 -2.93
C ARG A 181 -12.72 -7.06 -1.69
N ILE A 182 -11.41 -6.81 -1.66
CA ILE A 182 -10.55 -7.03 -0.48
C ILE A 182 -10.99 -6.13 0.67
N SER A 183 -11.24 -4.85 0.41
CA SER A 183 -11.67 -3.90 1.45
C SER A 183 -13.02 -4.26 2.06
N ALA A 184 -13.94 -4.83 1.27
CA ALA A 184 -15.23 -5.31 1.76
C ALA A 184 -15.10 -6.41 2.84
N SER A 185 -13.95 -7.10 2.92
CA SER A 185 -13.62 -8.07 3.98
C SER A 185 -13.07 -7.41 5.26
N ARG A 186 -13.24 -6.09 5.41
CA ARG A 186 -12.74 -5.27 6.55
C ARG A 186 -11.22 -5.26 6.72
N ILE A 187 -10.48 -5.56 5.67
CA ILE A 187 -9.04 -5.35 5.63
C ILE A 187 -8.79 -3.86 5.40
N SER A 188 -8.04 -3.21 6.32
CA SER A 188 -7.60 -1.83 6.12
C SER A 188 -6.52 -1.78 5.06
N ILE A 189 -6.56 -0.78 4.19
CA ILE A 189 -5.62 -0.68 3.08
C ILE A 189 -4.98 0.71 3.08
N LEU A 190 -3.65 0.76 3.05
CA LEU A 190 -2.89 1.94 2.66
C LEU A 190 -2.35 1.71 1.26
N LEU A 191 -2.89 2.45 0.31
CA LEU A 191 -2.60 2.33 -1.12
C LEU A 191 -1.70 3.49 -1.57
N VAL A 192 -0.53 3.18 -2.07
CA VAL A 192 0.34 4.15 -2.73
C VAL A 192 0.15 4.06 -4.24
N GLU A 193 -0.10 5.18 -4.89
CA GLU A 193 -0.33 5.24 -6.33
C GLU A 193 0.09 6.58 -6.93
N GLN A 194 0.45 6.52 -8.21
CA GLN A 194 0.59 7.70 -9.07
C GLN A 194 -0.71 7.96 -9.83
N ASN A 195 -1.46 6.92 -10.19
CA ASN A 195 -2.75 7.02 -10.85
C ASN A 195 -3.84 7.44 -9.86
N SER A 196 -3.94 8.75 -9.64
CA SER A 196 -4.88 9.34 -8.67
C SER A 196 -6.33 8.96 -8.94
N ARG A 197 -6.76 8.96 -10.22
CA ARG A 197 -8.14 8.61 -10.59
C ARG A 197 -8.49 7.18 -10.18
N ALA A 198 -7.59 6.24 -10.42
CA ALA A 198 -7.81 4.85 -10.03
C ALA A 198 -7.79 4.69 -8.50
N ALA A 199 -6.82 5.31 -7.81
CA ALA A 199 -6.74 5.25 -6.35
C ALA A 199 -7.97 5.83 -5.65
N LEU A 200 -8.42 7.02 -6.08
CA LEU A 200 -9.59 7.70 -5.52
C LEU A 200 -10.91 6.96 -5.79
N SER A 201 -10.95 6.07 -6.80
CA SER A 201 -12.14 5.25 -7.06
C SER A 201 -12.42 4.20 -5.99
N VAL A 202 -11.44 3.87 -5.14
CA VAL A 202 -11.55 2.85 -4.09
C VAL A 202 -11.28 3.39 -2.69
N ALA A 203 -10.57 4.52 -2.57
CA ALA A 203 -10.26 5.14 -1.30
C ALA A 203 -11.41 5.97 -0.76
N SER A 204 -11.55 6.07 0.56
CA SER A 204 -12.46 6.99 1.24
C SER A 204 -11.88 8.40 1.36
N ARG A 205 -10.59 8.48 1.54
CA ARG A 205 -9.80 9.72 1.63
C ARG A 205 -8.35 9.47 1.24
N GLY A 206 -7.58 10.54 1.11
CA GLY A 206 -6.18 10.40 0.76
C GLY A 206 -5.32 11.57 1.21
N TYR A 207 -4.04 11.36 1.04
CA TYR A 207 -2.98 12.32 1.28
C TYR A 207 -2.20 12.51 -0.02
N VAL A 208 -1.74 13.73 -0.27
CA VAL A 208 -0.86 14.04 -1.40
C VAL A 208 0.53 14.34 -0.85
N LEU A 209 1.50 13.52 -1.27
CA LEU A 209 2.89 13.65 -0.93
C LEU A 209 3.63 14.34 -2.08
N ALA A 210 4.24 15.49 -1.83
CA ALA A 210 5.09 16.20 -2.78
C ALA A 210 6.38 16.62 -2.09
N ALA A 211 7.52 16.36 -2.73
CA ALA A 211 8.86 16.66 -2.20
C ALA A 211 9.05 16.22 -0.74
N GLY A 212 8.59 15.02 -0.41
CA GLY A 212 8.74 14.41 0.92
C GLY A 212 7.78 14.91 2.00
N ARG A 213 6.83 15.79 1.69
CA ARG A 213 5.86 16.35 2.66
C ARG A 213 4.41 16.12 2.23
N ILE A 214 3.51 15.98 3.19
CA ILE A 214 2.07 16.01 2.90
C ILE A 214 1.69 17.48 2.63
N VAL A 215 1.22 17.71 1.40
CA VAL A 215 0.80 19.05 0.94
C VAL A 215 -0.71 19.20 0.87
N LEU A 216 -1.45 18.09 0.87
CA LEU A 216 -2.90 18.09 0.84
C LEU A 216 -3.42 16.81 1.50
N ALA A 217 -4.51 16.93 2.27
CA ALA A 217 -5.26 15.80 2.82
C ALA A 217 -6.75 16.12 2.72
N ASP A 218 -7.53 15.20 2.14
CA ASP A 218 -8.97 15.41 1.97
C ASP A 218 -9.69 14.06 1.74
N THR A 219 -11.01 14.09 1.71
CA THR A 219 -11.84 12.99 1.22
C THR A 219 -11.52 12.68 -0.24
N ALA A 220 -11.84 11.46 -0.69
CA ALA A 220 -11.64 11.08 -2.10
C ALA A 220 -12.41 12.02 -3.06
N ALA A 221 -13.61 12.48 -2.66
CA ALA A 221 -14.38 13.45 -3.42
C ALA A 221 -13.65 14.80 -3.52
N GLY A 222 -13.11 15.32 -2.39
CA GLY A 222 -12.35 16.58 -2.38
C GLY A 222 -11.04 16.51 -3.17
N LEU A 223 -10.39 15.35 -3.22
CA LEU A 223 -9.19 15.12 -4.04
C LEU A 223 -9.48 14.83 -5.52
N SER A 224 -10.74 14.64 -5.90
CA SER A 224 -11.12 14.39 -7.30
C SER A 224 -11.10 15.66 -8.16
N ASP A 225 -10.94 16.83 -7.56
CA ASP A 225 -10.68 18.09 -8.28
C ASP A 225 -9.28 18.03 -8.93
N THR A 226 -9.29 17.83 -10.24
CA THR A 226 -8.05 17.64 -11.04
C THR A 226 -7.12 18.84 -10.95
N HIS A 227 -7.66 20.09 -10.93
CA HIS A 227 -6.84 21.30 -10.85
C HIS A 227 -6.13 21.42 -9.50
N ARG A 228 -6.88 21.23 -8.41
CA ARG A 228 -6.34 21.25 -7.05
C ARG A 228 -5.28 20.17 -6.84
N LEU A 229 -5.53 18.97 -7.35
CA LEU A 229 -4.61 17.85 -7.26
C LEU A 229 -3.34 18.09 -8.07
N GLN A 230 -3.45 18.60 -9.30
CA GLN A 230 -2.28 18.96 -10.13
C GLN A 230 -1.41 20.01 -9.44
N ARG A 231 -1.99 21.11 -8.95
CA ARG A 231 -1.24 22.14 -8.20
C ARG A 231 -0.53 21.54 -6.98
N ALA A 232 -1.16 20.61 -6.27
CA ALA A 232 -0.54 19.91 -5.14
C ALA A 232 0.67 19.07 -5.59
N PHE A 233 0.58 18.33 -6.69
CA PHE A 233 1.70 17.54 -7.22
C PHE A 233 2.92 18.39 -7.62
N PHE A 234 2.69 19.60 -8.12
CA PHE A 234 3.77 20.53 -8.51
C PHE A 234 4.24 21.42 -7.35
N GLY A 235 3.69 21.24 -6.13
CA GLY A 235 4.09 21.99 -4.94
C GLY A 235 3.62 23.46 -4.94
N GLU A 236 2.67 23.83 -5.79
CA GLU A 236 2.15 25.20 -5.90
C GLU A 236 1.21 25.57 -4.74
N VAL A 237 0.59 24.61 -4.09
CA VAL A 237 -0.33 24.84 -2.96
C VAL A 237 0.35 25.54 -1.77
N ARG A 238 1.67 25.38 -1.60
CA ARG A 238 2.44 26.04 -0.53
C ARG A 238 2.77 27.51 -0.82
N ARG A 239 2.78 27.94 -2.07
CA ARG A 239 3.10 29.35 -2.39
C ARG A 239 1.99 30.29 -1.96
N ASP A 240 0.74 29.88 -2.15
CA ASP A 240 -0.42 30.70 -1.82
C ASP A 240 -0.59 30.91 -0.29
N GLU A 241 -0.33 29.88 0.53
CA GLU A 241 -0.39 30.01 1.99
C GLU A 241 0.79 30.84 2.57
N ALA A 242 1.98 30.74 1.97
CA ALA A 242 3.14 31.50 2.38
C ALA A 242 3.05 33.00 1.97
N GLU A 243 2.33 33.30 0.90
CA GLU A 243 2.05 34.69 0.46
C GLU A 243 0.95 35.36 1.29
N LEU A 244 -0.09 34.59 1.69
CA LEU A 244 -1.14 35.07 2.59
C LEU A 244 -0.66 35.41 4.02
N HIS A 245 0.44 34.81 4.46
CA HIS A 245 1.05 35.10 5.78
C HIS A 245 2.09 36.22 5.73
N ARG A 246 2.37 36.79 4.56
CA ARG A 246 3.30 37.94 4.36
C ARG A 246 2.60 39.24 3.98
N ALA A 247 1.28 39.20 3.79
CA ALA A 247 0.43 40.38 3.58
C ALA A 247 -0.35 40.68 4.85
#